data_1e413daed51d6434876aedca4daa215d
#
_entry.id   1e413daed51d6434876aedca4daa215d
#
_cell.length_a   1.000
_cell.length_b   1.000
_cell.length_c   1.000
_cell.angle_alpha   90.00
_cell.angle_beta   90.00
_cell.angle_gamma   90.00
#
_symmetry.space_group_name_H-M   'P 1'
#
loop_
_entity.id
_entity.type
_entity.pdbx_description
1 polymer ?
#
loop_
_entity_poly.entity_id
_entity_poly.type
_entity_poly.pdbx_seq_one_letter_code
_entity_poly.pdbx_strand_id
1 'polypeptide(L)'
;MKKNVKPKYVDGFVLAVPKNKINAYLRLARMSGKIWLEHGALEYSECVGDDLKVTMGIPFPKMIKIKSRETVVFSWITYKSRAHRNSVNSKVMKDSRMKNMDPKSMPFDPNRLIYGGFKILVSET
;
A
#
# COMPACT_ATOMS: atom_id res chain seq x y z
N MET A 1 -8.22 15.55 -19.07
CA MET A 1 -7.24 15.87 -18.01
C MET A 1 -7.88 15.73 -16.63
N LYS A 2 -7.16 15.09 -15.74
CA LYS A 2 -7.66 14.91 -14.38
C LYS A 2 -7.57 16.22 -13.59
N LYS A 3 -8.63 16.57 -12.91
CA LYS A 3 -8.62 17.72 -12.03
C LYS A 3 -7.72 17.49 -10.84
N ASN A 4 -7.22 18.57 -10.27
CA ASN A 4 -6.41 18.51 -9.07
C ASN A 4 -7.33 18.31 -7.85
N VAL A 5 -7.86 17.11 -7.73
CA VAL A 5 -8.69 16.75 -6.58
C VAL A 5 -7.76 16.46 -5.41
N LYS A 6 -7.91 17.26 -4.35
CA LYS A 6 -7.11 17.08 -3.15
C LYS A 6 -7.62 15.85 -2.38
N PRO A 7 -6.79 14.87 -2.10
CA PRO A 7 -7.23 13.70 -1.35
C PRO A 7 -7.58 14.08 0.09
N LYS A 8 -8.59 13.42 0.65
CA LYS A 8 -9.01 13.63 2.03
C LYS A 8 -9.02 12.34 2.85
N TYR A 9 -8.68 11.23 2.23
CA TYR A 9 -8.63 9.94 2.90
C TYR A 9 -7.47 9.12 2.38
N VAL A 10 -6.81 8.37 3.25
CA VAL A 10 -5.67 7.55 2.85
C VAL A 10 -5.73 6.19 3.54
N ASP A 11 -5.50 5.12 2.77
CA ASP A 11 -5.18 3.82 3.32
C ASP A 11 -3.66 3.72 3.35
N GLY A 12 -3.11 3.44 4.52
CA GLY A 12 -1.68 3.28 4.70
C GLY A 12 -1.32 1.83 5.00
N PHE A 13 -0.18 1.38 4.48
CA PHE A 13 0.26 0.00 4.61
C PHE A 13 1.74 -0.04 4.98
N VAL A 14 2.08 -0.96 5.88
CA VAL A 14 3.48 -1.28 6.19
C VAL A 14 3.60 -2.80 6.17
N LEU A 15 4.58 -3.32 5.45
CA LEU A 15 4.75 -4.76 5.35
C LEU A 15 6.22 -5.14 5.18
N ALA A 16 6.52 -6.39 5.52
CA ALA A 16 7.85 -6.96 5.33
C ALA A 16 7.86 -7.76 4.03
N VAL A 17 8.86 -7.54 3.20
CA VAL A 17 9.01 -8.25 1.94
C VAL A 17 10.40 -8.88 1.91
N PRO A 18 10.52 -10.19 1.63
CA PRO A 18 11.84 -10.79 1.46
C PRO A 18 12.63 -10.07 0.37
N LYS A 19 13.89 -9.75 0.63
CA LYS A 19 14.72 -9.00 -0.32
C LYS A 19 14.80 -9.69 -1.67
N ASN A 20 14.85 -11.02 -1.68
CA ASN A 20 14.93 -11.78 -2.93
C ASN A 20 13.59 -11.86 -3.68
N LYS A 21 12.51 -11.32 -3.10
CA LYS A 21 11.20 -11.28 -3.74
C LYS A 21 10.74 -9.87 -4.09
N ILE A 22 11.63 -8.89 -3.93
CA ILE A 22 11.23 -7.49 -4.14
C ILE A 22 10.81 -7.24 -5.60
N ASN A 23 11.47 -7.86 -6.57
CA ASN A 23 11.09 -7.68 -7.97
C ASN A 23 9.72 -8.28 -8.26
N ALA A 24 9.41 -9.44 -7.69
CA ALA A 24 8.07 -10.04 -7.80
C ALA A 24 7.03 -9.14 -7.15
N TYR A 25 7.36 -8.56 -5.99
CA TYR A 25 6.48 -7.63 -5.30
C TYR A 25 6.22 -6.39 -6.16
N LEU A 26 7.24 -5.83 -6.78
CA LEU A 26 7.08 -4.63 -7.61
C LEU A 26 6.18 -4.90 -8.83
N ARG A 27 6.28 -6.08 -9.43
CA ARG A 27 5.37 -6.45 -10.52
C ARG A 27 3.92 -6.50 -10.05
N LEU A 28 3.69 -7.13 -8.89
CA LEU A 28 2.36 -7.17 -8.28
C LEU A 28 1.86 -5.77 -7.95
N ALA A 29 2.72 -4.93 -7.39
CA ALA A 29 2.36 -3.57 -7.01
C ALA A 29 1.99 -2.72 -8.20
N ARG A 30 2.72 -2.83 -9.32
CA ARG A 30 2.41 -2.09 -10.54
C ARG A 30 1.03 -2.50 -11.09
N MET A 31 0.75 -3.79 -11.12
CA MET A 31 -0.54 -4.28 -11.58
C MET A 31 -1.65 -3.78 -10.66
N SER A 32 -1.45 -3.92 -9.35
CA SER A 32 -2.44 -3.47 -8.36
C SER A 32 -2.71 -1.97 -8.48
N GLY A 33 -1.65 -1.18 -8.64
CA GLY A 33 -1.78 0.27 -8.78
C GLY A 33 -2.64 0.66 -9.96
N LYS A 34 -2.47 0.00 -11.11
CA LYS A 34 -3.30 0.25 -12.28
C LYS A 34 -4.76 -0.06 -12.00
N ILE A 35 -5.02 -1.19 -11.32
CA ILE A 35 -6.38 -1.61 -11.00
C ILE A 35 -7.06 -0.59 -10.10
N TRP A 36 -6.37 -0.18 -9.03
CA TRP A 36 -6.92 0.82 -8.10
C TRP A 36 -7.22 2.14 -8.80
N LEU A 37 -6.30 2.63 -9.62
CA LEU A 37 -6.51 3.89 -10.34
C LEU A 37 -7.64 3.79 -11.36
N GLU A 38 -7.76 2.65 -12.05
CA GLU A 38 -8.87 2.44 -12.99
C GLU A 38 -10.22 2.48 -12.29
N HIS A 39 -10.28 2.04 -11.04
CA HIS A 39 -11.52 2.04 -10.28
C HIS A 39 -11.72 3.33 -9.47
N GLY A 40 -10.86 4.31 -9.63
CA GLY A 40 -11.11 5.65 -9.14
C GLY A 40 -10.23 6.15 -8.01
N ALA A 41 -9.27 5.37 -7.51
CA ALA A 41 -8.32 5.88 -6.53
C ALA A 41 -7.57 7.08 -7.10
N LEU A 42 -7.21 8.03 -6.23
CA LEU A 42 -6.53 9.25 -6.67
C LEU A 42 -5.03 9.03 -6.86
N GLU A 43 -4.41 8.34 -5.91
CA GLU A 43 -2.97 8.07 -5.95
C GLU A 43 -2.71 6.67 -5.39
N TYR A 44 -1.64 6.07 -5.88
CA TYR A 44 -1.18 4.76 -5.42
C TYR A 44 0.34 4.80 -5.41
N SER A 45 0.96 4.59 -4.25
CA SER A 45 2.42 4.68 -4.11
C SER A 45 2.96 3.53 -3.30
N GLU A 46 4.11 3.00 -3.73
CA GLU A 46 4.84 1.95 -3.04
C GLU A 46 6.27 2.41 -2.81
N CYS A 47 6.74 2.36 -1.57
CA CYS A 47 8.06 2.84 -1.21
C CYS A 47 8.83 1.75 -0.48
N VAL A 48 10.09 1.56 -0.86
CA VAL A 48 10.97 0.57 -0.22
C VAL A 48 11.87 1.28 0.77
N GLY A 49 12.06 0.66 1.94
CA GLY A 49 12.90 1.23 2.98
C GLY A 49 14.32 1.52 2.51
N ASP A 50 14.83 2.67 2.91
CA ASP A 50 16.17 3.14 2.54
C ASP A 50 16.96 3.53 3.79
N ASP A 51 16.45 4.45 4.59
CA ASP A 51 17.10 4.92 5.81
C ASP A 51 16.23 4.57 7.01
N LEU A 52 16.36 3.34 7.48
CA LEU A 52 15.49 2.81 8.53
C LEU A 52 16.15 2.74 9.91
N LYS A 53 17.46 3.02 9.99
CA LYS A 53 18.19 3.02 11.27
C LYS A 53 18.08 4.40 11.89
N VAL A 54 17.04 4.61 12.68
CA VAL A 54 16.79 5.90 13.30
C VAL A 54 16.99 5.80 14.80
N THR A 55 17.39 6.92 15.43
CA THR A 55 17.67 6.96 16.86
C THR A 55 16.54 7.58 17.67
N MET A 56 15.67 8.34 17.04
CA MET A 56 14.51 8.94 17.70
C MET A 56 13.26 8.12 17.37
N GLY A 57 12.53 7.73 18.41
CA GLY A 57 11.32 6.95 18.22
C GLY A 57 11.58 5.48 17.99
N ILE A 58 10.60 4.80 17.44
CA ILE A 58 10.66 3.36 17.17
C ILE A 58 10.85 3.14 15.67
N PRO A 59 11.96 2.53 15.25
CA PRO A 59 12.17 2.28 13.82
C PRO A 59 11.17 1.25 13.28
N PHE A 60 10.78 1.43 12.01
CA PHE A 60 9.84 0.52 11.37
C PHE A 60 10.25 -0.95 11.47
N PRO A 61 11.51 -1.34 11.23
CA PRO A 61 11.89 -2.75 11.32
C PRO A 61 11.58 -3.38 12.67
N LYS A 62 11.76 -2.62 13.75
CA LYS A 62 11.46 -3.10 15.09
C LYS A 62 9.96 -3.29 15.28
N MET A 63 9.16 -2.34 14.78
CA MET A 63 7.71 -2.36 14.97
C MET A 63 7.07 -3.53 14.25
N ILE A 64 7.52 -3.87 13.05
CA ILE A 64 6.95 -4.97 12.28
C ILE A 64 7.70 -6.28 12.48
N LYS A 65 8.68 -6.32 13.41
CA LYS A 65 9.46 -7.51 13.73
C LYS A 65 10.08 -8.13 12.48
N ILE A 66 10.82 -7.32 11.73
CA ILE A 66 11.39 -7.72 10.46
C ILE A 66 12.42 -8.86 10.66
N LYS A 67 12.43 -9.80 9.72
CA LYS A 67 13.42 -10.87 9.72
C LYS A 67 14.67 -10.42 8.96
N SER A 68 15.79 -11.14 9.15
CA SER A 68 17.10 -10.70 8.65
C SER A 68 17.17 -10.46 7.15
N ARG A 69 16.40 -11.20 6.36
CA ARG A 69 16.45 -11.10 4.90
C ARG A 69 15.25 -10.36 4.31
N GLU A 70 14.61 -9.55 5.12
CA GLU A 70 13.45 -8.78 4.70
C GLU A 70 13.78 -7.30 4.68
N THR A 71 12.99 -6.57 3.88
CA THR A 71 12.98 -5.11 3.93
C THR A 71 11.57 -4.64 4.22
N VAL A 72 11.44 -3.36 4.55
CA VAL A 72 10.16 -2.73 4.84
C VAL A 72 9.65 -2.06 3.58
N VAL A 73 8.38 -2.25 3.29
CA VAL A 73 7.66 -1.50 2.26
C VAL A 73 6.62 -0.65 2.96
N PHE A 74 6.54 0.60 2.56
CA PHE A 74 5.55 1.57 3.03
C PHE A 74 4.77 2.06 1.82
N SER A 75 3.44 1.93 1.88
CA SER A 75 2.63 2.30 0.72
C SER A 75 1.35 3.01 1.16
N TRP A 76 0.73 3.71 0.22
CA TRP A 76 -0.53 4.36 0.49
C TRP A 76 -1.36 4.49 -0.77
N ILE A 77 -2.67 4.57 -0.56
CA ILE A 77 -3.64 4.81 -1.62
C ILE A 77 -4.52 5.94 -1.12
N THR A 78 -4.74 6.96 -1.94
CA THR A 78 -5.52 8.12 -1.53
C THR A 78 -6.86 8.17 -2.26
N TYR A 79 -7.83 8.79 -1.58
CA TYR A 79 -9.23 8.85 -2.02
C TYR A 79 -9.84 10.20 -1.68
N LYS A 80 -10.98 10.51 -2.29
CA LYS A 80 -11.72 11.75 -2.01
C LYS A 80 -12.35 11.75 -0.62
N SER A 81 -12.72 10.57 -0.11
CA SER A 81 -13.43 10.41 1.16
C SER A 81 -13.40 8.94 1.57
N ARG A 82 -13.85 8.65 2.77
CA ARG A 82 -14.02 7.27 3.21
C ARG A 82 -15.05 6.52 2.35
N ALA A 83 -16.15 7.17 2.00
CA ALA A 83 -17.18 6.55 1.15
C ALA A 83 -16.60 6.24 -0.23
N HIS A 84 -15.81 7.14 -0.79
CA HIS A 84 -15.13 6.92 -2.07
C HIS A 84 -14.16 5.74 -1.96
N ARG A 85 -13.38 5.65 -0.89
CA ARG A 85 -12.49 4.52 -0.63
C ARG A 85 -13.25 3.20 -0.62
N ASN A 86 -14.38 3.15 0.08
CA ASN A 86 -15.18 1.95 0.18
C ASN A 86 -15.73 1.54 -1.20
N SER A 87 -16.16 2.49 -2.00
CA SER A 87 -16.65 2.24 -3.35
C SER A 87 -15.54 1.69 -4.25
N VAL A 88 -14.36 2.32 -4.22
CA VAL A 88 -13.22 1.88 -5.02
C VAL A 88 -12.82 0.45 -4.63
N ASN A 89 -12.68 0.19 -3.34
CA ASN A 89 -12.28 -1.13 -2.86
C ASN A 89 -13.29 -2.21 -3.25
N SER A 90 -14.58 -1.89 -3.20
CA SER A 90 -15.61 -2.82 -3.63
C SER A 90 -15.44 -3.20 -5.11
N LYS A 91 -15.18 -2.22 -5.96
CA LYS A 91 -14.94 -2.47 -7.38
C LYS A 91 -13.67 -3.27 -7.62
N VAL A 92 -12.61 -2.96 -6.88
CA VAL A 92 -11.34 -3.68 -6.99
C VAL A 92 -11.53 -5.15 -6.62
N MET A 93 -12.22 -5.41 -5.52
CA MET A 93 -12.44 -6.80 -5.07
C MET A 93 -13.29 -7.61 -6.05
N LYS A 94 -14.10 -6.96 -6.87
CA LYS A 94 -14.92 -7.63 -7.91
C LYS A 94 -14.18 -7.74 -9.24
N ASP A 95 -13.05 -7.09 -9.38
CA ASP A 95 -12.25 -7.16 -10.61
C ASP A 95 -11.66 -8.55 -10.77
N SER A 96 -11.80 -9.15 -11.95
CA SER A 96 -11.35 -10.51 -12.19
C SER A 96 -9.83 -10.66 -11.97
N ARG A 97 -9.06 -9.63 -12.26
CA ARG A 97 -7.61 -9.66 -12.06
C ARG A 97 -7.24 -9.83 -10.59
N MET A 98 -8.04 -9.25 -9.69
CA MET A 98 -7.83 -9.38 -8.25
C MET A 98 -8.40 -10.69 -7.72
N LYS A 99 -9.56 -11.10 -8.22
CA LYS A 99 -10.22 -12.33 -7.76
C LYS A 99 -9.40 -13.57 -8.10
N ASN A 100 -8.66 -13.54 -9.21
CA ASN A 100 -7.88 -14.68 -9.67
C ASN A 100 -6.49 -14.76 -9.02
N MET A 101 -6.18 -13.83 -8.14
CA MET A 101 -4.90 -13.85 -7.45
C MET A 101 -4.89 -14.90 -6.34
N ASP A 102 -3.87 -15.75 -6.36
CA ASP A 102 -3.71 -16.78 -5.34
C ASP A 102 -2.99 -16.20 -4.13
N PRO A 103 -3.64 -16.14 -2.94
CA PRO A 103 -2.97 -15.64 -1.74
C PRO A 103 -1.70 -16.40 -1.38
N LYS A 104 -1.59 -17.67 -1.75
CA LYS A 104 -0.41 -18.48 -1.46
C LYS A 104 0.79 -18.10 -2.32
N SER A 105 0.57 -17.46 -3.45
CA SER A 105 1.64 -17.03 -4.35
C SER A 105 2.11 -15.60 -4.10
N MET A 106 1.60 -14.94 -3.08
CA MET A 106 2.00 -13.58 -2.73
C MET A 106 3.48 -13.52 -2.35
N PRO A 107 4.22 -12.52 -2.83
CA PRO A 107 5.64 -12.37 -2.49
C PRO A 107 5.86 -11.76 -1.09
N PHE A 108 4.91 -11.91 -0.20
CA PHE A 108 4.99 -11.49 1.20
C PHE A 108 3.94 -12.25 1.99
N ASP A 109 4.02 -12.18 3.31
CA ASP A 109 3.06 -12.82 4.21
C ASP A 109 1.91 -11.86 4.51
N PRO A 110 0.70 -12.11 3.97
CA PRO A 110 -0.44 -11.21 4.21
C PRO A 110 -0.83 -11.08 5.68
N ASN A 111 -0.52 -12.09 6.49
CA ASN A 111 -0.87 -12.07 7.92
C ASN A 111 -0.02 -11.09 8.72
N ARG A 112 1.07 -10.59 8.14
CA ARG A 112 1.95 -9.62 8.77
C ARG A 112 1.75 -8.20 8.23
N LEU A 113 0.76 -8.01 7.37
CA LEU A 113 0.45 -6.70 6.82
C LEU A 113 -0.18 -5.81 7.88
N ILE A 114 0.38 -4.63 8.05
CA ILE A 114 -0.17 -3.61 8.95
C ILE A 114 -0.83 -2.57 8.06
N TYR A 115 -2.13 -2.30 8.30
CA TYR A 115 -2.80 -1.30 7.47
C TYR A 115 -4.02 -0.73 8.16
N GLY A 116 -4.46 0.41 7.66
CA GLY A 116 -5.68 1.05 8.13
C GLY A 116 -6.00 2.29 7.32
N GLY A 117 -7.18 2.83 7.54
CA GLY A 117 -7.65 4.03 6.87
C GLY A 117 -7.60 5.24 7.79
N PHE A 118 -7.21 6.39 7.24
CA PHE A 118 -6.99 7.61 8.00
C PHE A 118 -7.62 8.80 7.28
N LYS A 119 -8.24 9.68 8.05
CA LYS A 119 -8.67 10.98 7.54
C LYS A 119 -7.45 11.90 7.43
N ILE A 120 -7.33 12.56 6.30
CA ILE A 120 -6.29 13.59 6.16
C ILE A 120 -6.83 14.88 6.75
N LEU A 121 -6.25 15.32 7.86
CA LEU A 121 -6.69 16.51 8.57
C LEU A 121 -5.90 17.75 8.16
N VAL A 122 -4.63 17.58 7.82
CA VAL A 122 -3.76 18.66 7.37
C VAL A 122 -3.05 18.23 6.12
N SER A 123 -3.12 19.04 5.08
CA SER A 123 -2.43 18.77 3.82
C SER A 123 -1.99 20.11 3.24
N GLU A 124 -0.69 20.37 3.33
CA GLU A 124 -0.06 21.57 2.78
C GLU A 124 0.62 21.24 1.48
N THR A 125 0.38 22.05 0.44
CA THR A 125 1.01 21.83 -0.88
C THR A 125 1.42 23.13 -1.53
#